data_badb923256ff30f1a8d84c1724ed4a95
#
_entry.id   badb923256ff30f1a8d84c1724ed4a95
#
_cell.length_a   1.000
_cell.length_b   1.000
_cell.length_c   1.000
_cell.angle_alpha   90.00
_cell.angle_beta   90.00
_cell.angle_gamma   90.00
#
_symmetry.space_group_name_H-M   'P 1'
#
loop_
_entity.id
_entity.type
_entity.pdbx_description
1 polymer ?
#
loop_
_entity_poly.entity_id
_entity_poly.type
_entity_poly.pdbx_seq_one_letter_code
_entity_poly.pdbx_strand_id
1 'polypeptide(L)' 'EQAKKISKIIREEGPKSVKSQIQGDELRVQSKSRDDLQETMQLLKGKDLDIDIQFTNFR' A
#
# COMPACT_ATOMS: atom_id res chain seq x y z
N GLU A 1 -7.57 -7.30 -9.65
CA GLU A 1 -7.96 -8.20 -8.58
C GLU A 1 -6.87 -8.36 -7.54
N GLN A 2 -5.62 -8.39 -7.96
CA GLN A 2 -4.52 -8.39 -7.01
C GLN A 2 -4.49 -7.09 -6.22
N ALA A 3 -4.87 -6.00 -6.87
CA ALA A 3 -4.90 -4.72 -6.20
C ALA A 3 -5.86 -4.75 -5.02
N LYS A 4 -6.99 -5.43 -5.16
CA LYS A 4 -7.95 -5.54 -4.07
C LYS A 4 -7.38 -6.35 -2.91
N LYS A 5 -6.67 -7.42 -3.21
CA LYS A 5 -6.04 -8.23 -2.16
C LYS A 5 -5.01 -7.43 -1.40
N ILE A 6 -4.17 -6.72 -2.14
CA ILE A 6 -3.11 -5.92 -1.53
C ILE A 6 -3.72 -4.79 -0.69
N SER A 7 -4.74 -4.16 -1.23
CA SER A 7 -5.43 -3.09 -0.50
C SER A 7 -6.02 -3.62 0.81
N LYS A 8 -6.57 -4.81 0.78
CA LYS A 8 -7.12 -5.43 1.97
C LYS A 8 -6.02 -5.74 2.99
N ILE A 9 -4.88 -6.24 2.50
CA ILE A 9 -3.77 -6.54 3.38
C ILE A 9 -3.26 -5.28 4.06
N ILE A 10 -3.12 -4.20 3.29
CA ILE A 10 -2.68 -2.93 3.85
C ILE A 10 -3.66 -2.44 4.91
N ARG A 11 -4.93 -2.60 4.64
CA ARG A 11 -5.96 -2.12 5.54
C ARG A 11 -6.01 -2.93 6.84
N GLU A 12 -5.78 -4.23 6.76
CA GLU A 12 -5.89 -5.11 7.92
C GLU A 12 -4.59 -5.23 8.68
N GLU A 13 -3.47 -5.35 7.98
CA GLU A 13 -2.18 -5.58 8.61
C GLU A 13 -1.33 -4.32 8.68
N GLY A 14 -1.59 -3.35 7.82
CA GLY A 14 -0.83 -2.12 7.83
C GLY A 14 -1.38 -1.06 8.76
N PRO A 15 -0.69 0.07 8.86
CA PRO A 15 -1.17 1.19 9.67
C PRO A 15 -2.48 1.76 9.14
N LYS A 16 -3.34 2.18 10.04
CA LYS A 16 -4.64 2.71 9.65
C LYS A 16 -4.55 4.07 8.97
N SER A 17 -3.47 4.79 9.18
CA SER A 17 -3.27 6.10 8.55
C SER A 17 -2.93 5.97 7.07
N VAL A 18 -2.58 4.78 6.63
CA VAL A 18 -2.22 4.55 5.24
C VAL A 18 -3.49 4.34 4.42
N LYS A 19 -3.54 5.00 3.27
CA LYS A 19 -4.66 4.86 2.34
C LYS A 19 -4.17 4.24 1.06
N SER A 20 -4.95 3.36 0.49
CA SER A 20 -4.65 2.74 -0.78
C SER A 20 -5.74 3.07 -1.78
N GLN A 21 -5.33 3.29 -3.02
CA GLN A 21 -6.27 3.62 -4.09
C GLN A 21 -5.92 2.80 -5.32
N ILE A 22 -6.93 2.16 -5.88
CA ILE A 22 -6.75 1.33 -7.07
C ILE A 22 -7.01 2.19 -8.29
N GLN A 23 -6.04 2.22 -9.21
CA GLN A 23 -6.18 2.95 -10.47
C GLN A 23 -5.76 2.03 -11.60
N GLY A 24 -6.72 1.47 -12.30
CA GLY A 24 -6.44 0.56 -13.38
C GLY A 24 -5.66 -0.64 -12.89
N ASP A 25 -4.45 -0.81 -13.41
CA ASP A 25 -3.58 -1.92 -13.03
C ASP A 25 -2.60 -1.54 -11.93
N GLU A 26 -2.72 -0.34 -11.38
CA GLU A 26 -1.78 0.15 -10.39
C GLU A 26 -2.47 0.33 -9.04
N LEU A 27 -1.68 0.19 -8.00
CA LEU A 27 -2.14 0.47 -6.64
C LEU A 27 -1.34 1.63 -6.09
N ARG A 28 -2.03 2.68 -5.67
CA ARG A 28 -1.37 3.86 -5.11
C ARG A 28 -1.56 3.88 -3.61
N VAL A 29 -0.45 3.91 -2.90
CA VAL A 29 -0.45 3.92 -1.44
C VAL A 29 0.00 5.28 -0.95
N GLN A 30 -0.80 5.89 -0.08
CA GLN A 30 -0.53 7.22 0.45
C GLN A 30 -0.58 7.20 1.97
N SER A 31 0.24 8.01 2.59
CA SER A 31 0.24 8.13 4.04
C SER A 31 0.77 9.50 4.44
N LYS A 32 0.26 10.00 5.56
CA LYS A 32 0.77 11.24 6.15
C LYS A 32 2.08 11.00 6.87
N SER A 33 2.32 9.79 7.31
CA SER A 33 3.51 9.45 8.09
C SER A 33 4.46 8.65 7.22
N ARG A 34 5.71 9.10 7.17
CA ARG A 34 6.74 8.38 6.43
C ARG A 34 7.02 7.02 7.07
N ASP A 35 6.95 6.97 8.39
CA ASP A 35 7.17 5.72 9.11
C ASP A 35 6.12 4.69 8.75
N ASP A 36 4.86 5.12 8.71
CA ASP A 36 3.77 4.23 8.34
C ASP A 36 3.93 3.76 6.90
N LEU A 37 4.35 4.66 6.03
CA LEU A 37 4.56 4.33 4.63
C LEU A 37 5.67 3.30 4.48
N GLN A 38 6.78 3.47 5.20
CA GLN A 38 7.87 2.53 5.18
C GLN A 38 7.44 1.18 5.73
N GLU A 39 6.65 1.20 6.79
CA GLU A 39 6.15 -0.04 7.38
C GLU A 39 5.30 -0.80 6.37
N THR A 40 4.46 -0.07 5.63
CA THR A 40 3.65 -0.69 4.58
C THR A 40 4.55 -1.24 3.48
N MET A 41 5.58 -0.51 3.11
CA MET A 41 6.53 -0.99 2.11
C MET A 41 7.16 -2.32 2.53
N GLN A 42 7.59 -2.40 3.77
CA GLN A 42 8.22 -3.62 4.28
C GLN A 42 7.22 -4.76 4.33
N LEU A 43 5.99 -4.45 4.71
CA LEU A 43 4.94 -5.45 4.74
C LEU A 43 4.72 -6.07 3.37
N LEU A 44 4.66 -5.24 2.34
CA LEU A 44 4.42 -5.70 0.99
C LEU A 44 5.66 -6.29 0.34
N LYS A 45 6.84 -5.87 0.78
CA LYS A 45 8.08 -6.34 0.21
C LYS A 45 8.29 -7.83 0.47
N GLY A 46 7.75 -8.32 1.57
CA GLY A 46 7.84 -9.75 1.89
C GLY A 46 6.84 -10.60 1.13
N LYS A 47 6.00 -9.99 0.33
CA LYS A 47 4.98 -10.70 -0.42
C LYS A 47 5.32 -10.67 -1.91
N ASP A 48 4.96 -11.77 -2.57
CA ASP A 48 5.20 -11.89 -4.01
C ASP A 48 4.05 -11.23 -4.76
N LEU A 49 4.28 -10.00 -5.21
CA LEU A 49 3.24 -9.20 -5.84
C LEU A 49 3.54 -9.00 -7.32
N ASP A 50 2.51 -9.12 -8.13
CA ASP A 50 2.62 -8.99 -9.59
C ASP A 50 2.09 -7.67 -10.11
N ILE A 51 1.85 -6.69 -9.25
CA ILE A 51 1.35 -5.40 -9.69
C ILE A 51 2.28 -4.29 -9.27
N ASP A 52 2.21 -3.19 -9.98
CA ASP A 52 2.99 -2.01 -9.66
C ASP A 52 2.33 -1.26 -8.51
N ILE A 53 3.12 -0.97 -7.49
CA ILE A 53 2.64 -0.23 -6.34
C ILE A 53 3.39 1.08 -6.26
N GLN A 54 2.64 2.17 -6.18
CA GLN A 54 3.20 3.51 -6.05
C GLN A 54 3.05 3.98 -4.61
N PHE A 55 4.14 4.42 -4.03
CA PHE A 55 4.11 4.95 -2.67
C PHE A 55 4.28 6.46 -2.72
N THR A 56 3.34 7.15 -2.13
CA THR A 56 3.35 8.61 -2.14
C THR A 56 3.23 9.13 -0.71
N ASN A 57 4.10 10.07 -0.39
CA ASN A 57 4.04 10.71 0.92
C ASN A 57 3.08 11.90 0.82
N PHE A 58 1.96 11.78 1.46
CA PHE A 58 0.92 12.80 1.43
C PHE A 58 1.09 13.73 2.62
N ARG A 59 1.23 14.99 2.32
CA ARG A 59 1.35 16.00 3.37
C ARG A 59 0.03 16.63 3.69
#